data_a74334b909a4bc1ddef3d83b09e06b47
#
_entry.id   a74334b909a4bc1ddef3d83b09e06b47
#
_cell.length_a   1.000
_cell.length_b   1.000
_cell.length_c   1.000
_cell.angle_alpha   90.00
_cell.angle_beta   90.00
_cell.angle_gamma   90.00
#
_symmetry.space_group_name_H-M   'P 1'
#
loop_
_entity.id
_entity.type
_entity.pdbx_description
1 polymer ?
#
loop_
_entity_poly.entity_id
_entity_poly.type
_entity_poly.pdbx_seq_one_letter_code
_entity_poly.pdbx_strand_id
1 'polypeptide(L)'
;MENQRVVLASRPEGWVTEANFRLEAAPLPAAQEGEILVKNLWLSLDPYMRGRMSESKSYVKGVDIGEVMVGQTVGEVLESRNPHFRKGDHVLTQLGWQLFGVTREATKVDGKRAPLSYYLGLLGMPGMTAYFGLKEIGQPKAGETVLVSAASGAVGSVVGQLAKLWGCRAIGIAGGRDKCDYVTRELGFDACLDYKAGDLRDQLKAIKGIDVYFDNVGGDILDLALARMNLFGRVVVCGTISDYNATDPYRVRNWRAILVSRLKVQGMIVFDWKERYGEALKALGGYFAAGKLKTRESVVEGLANAPQGLISLLKGGNFGKQLVKLA
;
A
#
# COMPACT_ATOMS: atom_id res chain seq x y z
N MET A 1 -3.30 30.04 -14.15
CA MET A 1 -3.20 29.02 -13.08
C MET A 1 -1.73 28.71 -12.86
N GLU A 2 -1.34 28.50 -11.62
CA GLU A 2 0.04 28.15 -11.23
C GLU A 2 0.03 26.72 -10.69
N ASN A 3 1.07 25.95 -10.98
CA ASN A 3 1.24 24.63 -10.41
C ASN A 3 1.85 24.76 -9.01
N GLN A 4 1.44 23.90 -8.09
CA GLN A 4 2.12 23.68 -6.82
C GLN A 4 2.67 22.26 -6.81
N ARG A 5 3.87 22.08 -6.26
CA ARG A 5 4.51 20.78 -6.15
C ARG A 5 5.28 20.66 -4.83
N VAL A 6 5.33 19.46 -4.28
CA VAL A 6 6.16 19.14 -3.12
C VAL A 6 7.37 18.36 -3.59
N VAL A 7 8.57 18.91 -3.32
CA VAL A 7 9.85 18.33 -3.70
C VAL A 7 10.56 17.75 -2.49
N LEU A 8 11.48 16.80 -2.73
CA LEU A 8 12.40 16.32 -1.73
C LEU A 8 13.43 17.42 -1.46
N ALA A 9 13.42 18.01 -0.26
CA ALA A 9 14.33 19.08 0.13
C ALA A 9 15.65 18.55 0.73
N SER A 10 15.57 17.43 1.45
CA SER A 10 16.73 16.74 2.04
C SER A 10 16.41 15.27 2.29
N ARG A 11 17.44 14.44 2.37
CA ARG A 11 17.28 13.02 2.72
C ARG A 11 17.09 12.87 4.23
N PRO A 12 16.10 12.07 4.68
CA PRO A 12 15.90 11.84 6.11
C PRO A 12 16.97 10.90 6.68
N GLU A 13 17.53 11.28 7.79
CA GLU A 13 18.31 10.40 8.68
C GLU A 13 17.36 9.86 9.77
N GLY A 14 17.07 8.56 9.73
CA GLY A 14 16.03 7.98 10.58
C GLY A 14 14.62 8.39 10.15
N TRP A 15 13.86 8.96 11.08
CA TRP A 15 12.46 9.34 10.84
C TRP A 15 12.32 10.52 9.87
N VAL A 16 11.34 10.40 8.98
CA VAL A 16 10.94 11.50 8.09
C VAL A 16 10.34 12.63 8.90
N THR A 17 10.73 13.85 8.57
CA THR A 17 10.22 15.11 9.14
C THR A 17 9.71 16.02 8.02
N GLU A 18 8.95 17.05 8.36
CA GLU A 18 8.47 18.05 7.39
C GLU A 18 9.63 18.81 6.69
N ALA A 19 10.75 18.99 7.38
CA ALA A 19 11.95 19.65 6.82
C ALA A 19 12.56 18.87 5.64
N ASN A 20 12.20 17.59 5.45
CA ASN A 20 12.64 16.84 4.29
C ASN A 20 11.89 17.19 3.00
N PHE A 21 10.86 18.03 3.10
CA PHE A 21 10.01 18.43 1.98
C PHE A 21 10.00 19.95 1.82
N ARG A 22 9.73 20.41 0.60
CA ARG A 22 9.51 21.82 0.30
C ARG A 22 8.34 21.96 -0.68
N LEU A 23 7.37 22.78 -0.33
CA LEU A 23 6.30 23.19 -1.23
C LEU A 23 6.81 24.32 -2.13
N GLU A 24 6.64 24.18 -3.43
CA GLU A 24 7.07 25.14 -4.43
C GLU A 24 5.95 25.51 -5.37
N ALA A 25 5.90 26.76 -5.79
CA ALA A 25 5.18 27.19 -6.97
C ALA A 25 6.00 26.89 -8.24
N ALA A 26 5.30 26.51 -9.32
CA ALA A 26 5.93 26.25 -10.59
C ALA A 26 5.00 26.70 -11.74
N PRO A 27 5.54 27.01 -12.94
CA PRO A 27 4.71 27.25 -14.11
C PRO A 27 3.79 26.06 -14.40
N LEU A 28 2.59 26.36 -14.92
CA LEU A 28 1.72 25.30 -15.41
C LEU A 28 2.40 24.59 -16.60
N PRO A 29 2.58 23.25 -16.57
CA PRO A 29 3.21 22.56 -17.69
C PRO A 29 2.28 22.55 -18.90
N ALA A 30 2.85 22.57 -20.11
CA ALA A 30 2.12 22.48 -21.36
C ALA A 30 2.32 21.11 -22.01
N ALA A 31 1.23 20.48 -22.44
CA ALA A 31 1.28 19.18 -23.12
C ALA A 31 1.98 19.28 -24.47
N GLN A 32 2.96 18.41 -24.74
CA GLN A 32 3.60 18.21 -26.03
C GLN A 32 2.87 17.14 -26.84
N GLU A 33 3.29 16.93 -28.09
CA GLU A 33 2.72 15.88 -28.95
C GLU A 33 2.83 14.50 -28.27
N GLY A 34 1.72 13.78 -28.23
CA GLY A 34 1.56 12.50 -27.55
C GLY A 34 1.34 12.60 -26.03
N GLU A 35 1.23 13.80 -25.45
CA GLU A 35 1.02 14.03 -24.02
C GLU A 35 -0.39 14.49 -23.67
N ILE A 36 -0.73 14.33 -22.39
CA ILE A 36 -1.92 14.90 -21.77
C ILE A 36 -1.51 15.79 -20.61
N LEU A 37 -2.21 16.91 -20.42
CA LEU A 37 -2.15 17.73 -19.21
C LEU A 37 -3.24 17.24 -18.26
N VAL A 38 -2.85 16.87 -17.05
CA VAL A 38 -3.76 16.35 -16.02
C VAL A 38 -3.78 17.28 -14.81
N LYS A 39 -4.98 17.58 -14.32
CA LYS A 39 -5.22 18.12 -12.99
C LYS A 39 -5.37 16.96 -12.01
N ASN A 40 -4.47 16.82 -11.07
CA ASN A 40 -4.56 15.79 -10.06
C ASN A 40 -5.69 16.12 -9.06
N LEU A 41 -6.56 15.15 -8.79
CA LEU A 41 -7.67 15.24 -7.84
C LEU A 41 -7.34 14.51 -6.55
N TRP A 42 -6.66 13.38 -6.67
CA TRP A 42 -6.28 12.51 -5.57
C TRP A 42 -4.83 12.08 -5.71
N LEU A 43 -4.13 12.03 -4.58
CA LEU A 43 -2.76 11.53 -4.47
C LEU A 43 -2.71 10.38 -3.46
N SER A 44 -2.05 9.29 -3.83
CA SER A 44 -1.74 8.17 -2.96
C SER A 44 -0.55 8.49 -2.07
N LEU A 45 -0.65 8.17 -0.78
CA LEU A 45 0.50 8.10 0.12
C LEU A 45 0.74 6.63 0.49
N ASP A 46 1.98 6.18 0.29
CA ASP A 46 2.37 4.78 0.46
C ASP A 46 3.72 4.65 1.18
N PRO A 47 3.91 3.64 2.04
CA PRO A 47 5.14 3.48 2.83
C PRO A 47 6.42 3.39 2.00
N TYR A 48 6.36 2.83 0.76
CA TYR A 48 7.53 2.72 -0.11
C TYR A 48 8.18 4.07 -0.44
N MET A 49 7.42 5.16 -0.33
CA MET A 49 7.92 6.52 -0.58
C MET A 49 9.09 6.87 0.34
N ARG A 50 9.13 6.31 1.56
CA ARG A 50 10.27 6.46 2.47
C ARG A 50 11.56 5.90 1.84
N GLY A 51 11.49 4.73 1.24
CA GLY A 51 12.63 4.12 0.54
C GLY A 51 13.09 4.97 -0.66
N ARG A 52 12.15 5.66 -1.33
CA ARG A 52 12.45 6.55 -2.46
C ARG A 52 13.20 7.84 -2.05
N MET A 53 13.20 8.19 -0.77
CA MET A 53 13.96 9.33 -0.21
C MET A 53 15.41 8.97 0.14
N SER A 54 15.82 7.71 -0.03
CA SER A 54 17.15 7.20 0.30
C SER A 54 18.00 6.96 -0.96
N GLU A 55 19.32 6.93 -0.81
CA GLU A 55 20.28 6.58 -1.87
C GLU A 55 20.61 5.08 -1.90
N SER A 56 20.09 4.31 -0.94
CA SER A 56 20.35 2.89 -0.87
C SER A 56 19.83 2.15 -2.10
N LYS A 57 20.53 1.08 -2.48
CA LYS A 57 20.13 0.22 -3.59
C LYS A 57 18.70 -0.30 -3.37
N SER A 58 17.83 -0.09 -4.35
CA SER A 58 16.43 -0.53 -4.35
C SER A 58 16.04 -1.05 -5.72
N TYR A 59 14.84 -1.63 -5.83
CA TYR A 59 14.25 -2.08 -7.10
C TYR A 59 13.84 -0.92 -8.03
N VAL A 60 13.84 0.32 -7.54
CA VAL A 60 13.53 1.55 -8.30
C VAL A 60 14.47 2.67 -7.86
N LYS A 61 14.84 3.56 -8.80
CA LYS A 61 15.66 4.75 -8.49
C LYS A 61 15.01 5.63 -7.43
N GLY A 62 15.77 6.17 -6.49
CA GLY A 62 15.35 7.19 -5.53
C GLY A 62 14.92 8.50 -6.20
N VAL A 63 14.29 9.38 -5.41
CA VAL A 63 14.00 10.77 -5.80
C VAL A 63 15.25 11.58 -5.55
N ASP A 64 15.65 12.41 -6.51
CA ASP A 64 16.78 13.32 -6.33
C ASP A 64 16.33 14.57 -5.54
N ILE A 65 17.26 15.20 -4.82
CA ILE A 65 16.96 16.44 -4.08
C ILE A 65 16.54 17.53 -5.07
N GLY A 66 15.41 18.19 -4.79
CA GLY A 66 14.77 19.17 -5.67
C GLY A 66 13.77 18.57 -6.67
N GLU A 67 13.70 17.24 -6.83
CA GLU A 67 12.68 16.62 -7.66
C GLU A 67 11.35 16.47 -6.91
N VAL A 68 10.24 16.41 -7.68
CA VAL A 68 8.90 16.18 -7.17
C VAL A 68 8.84 14.79 -6.51
N MET A 69 8.26 14.73 -5.31
CA MET A 69 8.03 13.45 -4.63
C MET A 69 7.13 12.56 -5.46
N VAL A 70 7.49 11.30 -5.52
CA VAL A 70 6.75 10.28 -6.30
C VAL A 70 5.43 9.91 -5.64
N GLY A 71 4.47 9.49 -6.45
CA GLY A 71 3.19 8.95 -6.01
C GLY A 71 2.24 8.73 -7.17
N GLN A 72 1.35 7.75 -7.03
CA GLN A 72 0.23 7.59 -7.95
C GLN A 72 -0.80 8.67 -7.70
N THR A 73 -1.39 9.16 -8.78
CA THR A 73 -2.48 10.14 -8.73
C THR A 73 -3.64 9.69 -9.60
N VAL A 74 -4.85 10.09 -9.21
CA VAL A 74 -6.01 10.09 -10.10
C VAL A 74 -6.39 11.54 -10.38
N GLY A 75 -6.54 11.88 -11.64
CA GLY A 75 -6.82 13.23 -12.08
C GLY A 75 -7.73 13.29 -13.29
N GLU A 76 -8.05 14.53 -13.68
CA GLU A 76 -8.85 14.85 -14.87
C GLU A 76 -7.95 15.41 -15.99
N VAL A 77 -8.12 14.92 -17.19
CA VAL A 77 -7.44 15.44 -18.38
C VAL A 77 -8.00 16.80 -18.74
N LEU A 78 -7.18 17.85 -18.66
CA LEU A 78 -7.55 19.22 -19.04
C LEU A 78 -7.30 19.51 -20.52
N GLU A 79 -6.18 18.98 -21.05
CA GLU A 79 -5.77 19.09 -22.44
C GLU A 79 -5.19 17.76 -22.91
N SER A 80 -5.45 17.38 -24.15
CA SER A 80 -4.88 16.17 -24.74
C SER A 80 -4.31 16.46 -26.13
N ARG A 81 -3.05 16.05 -26.34
CA ARG A 81 -2.39 15.88 -27.63
C ARG A 81 -2.07 14.42 -27.89
N ASN A 82 -2.74 13.52 -27.17
CA ASN A 82 -2.63 12.07 -27.27
C ASN A 82 -3.97 11.50 -27.79
N PRO A 83 -4.00 10.74 -28.91
CA PRO A 83 -5.23 10.28 -29.54
C PRO A 83 -6.06 9.32 -28.67
N HIS A 84 -5.43 8.72 -27.64
CA HIS A 84 -6.10 7.79 -26.73
C HIS A 84 -6.87 8.47 -25.59
N PHE A 85 -6.69 9.78 -25.37
CA PHE A 85 -7.32 10.51 -24.26
C PHE A 85 -8.06 11.75 -24.76
N ARG A 86 -9.07 12.17 -24.00
CA ARG A 86 -9.86 13.36 -24.28
C ARG A 86 -9.97 14.21 -23.01
N LYS A 87 -10.16 15.51 -23.17
CA LYS A 87 -10.51 16.42 -22.07
C LYS A 87 -11.74 15.87 -21.31
N GLY A 88 -11.65 15.85 -19.97
CA GLY A 88 -12.67 15.30 -19.07
C GLY A 88 -12.51 13.81 -18.76
N ASP A 89 -11.59 13.08 -19.44
CA ASP A 89 -11.27 11.71 -19.04
C ASP A 89 -10.64 11.71 -17.64
N HIS A 90 -11.05 10.78 -16.78
CA HIS A 90 -10.35 10.52 -15.53
C HIS A 90 -9.26 9.47 -15.76
N VAL A 91 -8.09 9.74 -15.21
CA VAL A 91 -6.89 8.90 -15.44
C VAL A 91 -6.10 8.64 -14.16
N LEU A 92 -5.58 7.41 -14.05
CA LEU A 92 -4.56 7.01 -13.08
C LEU A 92 -3.19 7.27 -13.70
N THR A 93 -2.32 7.95 -12.97
CA THR A 93 -0.97 8.35 -13.43
C THR A 93 0.07 8.21 -12.32
N GLN A 94 1.34 8.51 -12.64
CA GLN A 94 2.49 8.56 -11.73
C GLN A 94 3.02 9.99 -11.57
N LEU A 95 2.15 10.99 -11.60
CA LEU A 95 2.57 12.40 -11.65
C LEU A 95 3.16 12.93 -10.34
N GLY A 96 3.05 12.18 -9.25
CA GLY A 96 3.67 12.56 -7.98
C GLY A 96 2.93 13.68 -7.25
N TRP A 97 3.63 14.30 -6.32
CA TRP A 97 3.07 15.27 -5.39
C TRP A 97 2.98 16.66 -6.00
N GLN A 98 2.03 16.86 -6.89
CA GLN A 98 1.76 18.14 -7.56
C GLN A 98 0.31 18.27 -8.00
N LEU A 99 -0.13 19.50 -8.23
CA LEU A 99 -1.51 19.75 -8.64
C LEU A 99 -1.75 19.48 -10.13
N PHE A 100 -0.76 19.76 -10.97
CA PHE A 100 -0.83 19.55 -12.41
C PHE A 100 0.44 18.86 -12.91
N GLY A 101 0.29 18.05 -13.94
CA GLY A 101 1.42 17.42 -14.59
C GLY A 101 1.11 16.98 -16.00
N VAL A 102 2.15 16.71 -16.78
CA VAL A 102 2.02 16.16 -18.14
C VAL A 102 2.57 14.74 -18.19
N THR A 103 1.96 13.89 -18.98
CA THR A 103 2.40 12.51 -19.16
C THR A 103 1.96 11.96 -20.52
N ARG A 104 2.72 10.96 -21.01
CA ARG A 104 2.34 10.14 -22.17
C ARG A 104 1.60 8.87 -21.75
N GLU A 105 1.84 8.44 -20.51
CA GLU A 105 1.33 7.18 -19.97
C GLU A 105 0.27 7.43 -18.91
N ALA A 106 -0.92 6.90 -19.13
CA ALA A 106 -2.00 6.93 -18.16
C ALA A 106 -2.95 5.75 -18.38
N THR A 107 -3.72 5.42 -17.35
CA THR A 107 -4.79 4.43 -17.45
C THR A 107 -6.11 5.11 -17.19
N LYS A 108 -7.08 4.98 -18.11
CA LYS A 108 -8.44 5.51 -17.88
C LYS A 108 -9.10 4.80 -16.70
N VAL A 109 -9.77 5.59 -15.87
CA VAL A 109 -10.56 5.10 -14.74
C VAL A 109 -11.99 5.64 -14.83
N ASP A 110 -12.95 4.86 -14.34
CA ASP A 110 -14.37 5.17 -14.48
C ASP A 110 -14.99 5.47 -13.12
N GLY A 111 -15.22 6.75 -12.83
CA GLY A 111 -15.87 7.21 -11.61
C GLY A 111 -17.34 6.77 -11.43
N LYS A 112 -17.96 6.20 -12.48
CA LYS A 112 -19.31 5.60 -12.37
C LYS A 112 -19.27 4.18 -11.80
N ARG A 113 -18.13 3.48 -11.94
CA ARG A 113 -17.97 2.11 -11.43
C ARG A 113 -17.51 2.07 -9.97
N ALA A 114 -16.68 3.02 -9.56
CA ALA A 114 -16.20 3.16 -8.19
C ALA A 114 -15.76 4.61 -7.93
N PRO A 115 -15.72 5.07 -6.66
CA PRO A 115 -15.11 6.34 -6.32
C PRO A 115 -13.68 6.45 -6.89
N LEU A 116 -13.29 7.61 -7.41
CA LEU A 116 -11.99 7.81 -8.04
C LEU A 116 -10.80 7.47 -7.11
N SER A 117 -10.94 7.74 -5.81
CA SER A 117 -9.95 7.41 -4.80
C SER A 117 -9.66 5.90 -4.69
N TYR A 118 -10.64 5.04 -4.98
CA TYR A 118 -10.50 3.58 -4.89
C TYR A 118 -9.49 3.01 -5.91
N TYR A 119 -9.24 3.73 -7.01
CA TYR A 119 -8.18 3.37 -7.98
C TYR A 119 -6.76 3.61 -7.46
N LEU A 120 -6.62 4.26 -6.30
CA LEU A 120 -5.36 4.39 -5.55
C LEU A 120 -5.26 3.40 -4.37
N GLY A 121 -6.30 2.61 -4.13
CA GLY A 121 -6.40 1.66 -3.03
C GLY A 121 -6.83 0.27 -3.50
N LEU A 122 -8.09 -0.08 -3.20
CA LEU A 122 -8.67 -1.41 -3.48
C LEU A 122 -8.57 -1.82 -4.95
N LEU A 123 -8.87 -0.91 -5.88
CA LEU A 123 -8.81 -1.12 -7.34
C LEU A 123 -7.51 -0.62 -7.97
N GLY A 124 -6.49 -0.39 -7.17
CA GLY A 124 -5.18 0.09 -7.58
C GLY A 124 -4.03 -0.79 -7.10
N MET A 125 -2.85 -0.19 -6.99
CA MET A 125 -1.62 -0.89 -6.61
C MET A 125 -1.76 -1.69 -5.29
N PRO A 126 -2.34 -1.16 -4.19
CA PRO A 126 -2.49 -1.95 -2.96
C PRO A 126 -3.38 -3.18 -3.11
N GLY A 127 -4.50 -3.08 -3.84
CA GLY A 127 -5.37 -4.22 -4.12
C GLY A 127 -4.67 -5.28 -4.97
N MET A 128 -3.96 -4.87 -6.03
CA MET A 128 -3.17 -5.78 -6.87
C MET A 128 -2.04 -6.46 -6.08
N THR A 129 -1.38 -5.72 -5.18
CA THR A 129 -0.36 -6.25 -4.26
C THR A 129 -0.96 -7.34 -3.37
N ALA A 130 -2.12 -7.09 -2.78
CA ALA A 130 -2.82 -8.08 -1.98
C ALA A 130 -3.21 -9.33 -2.79
N TYR A 131 -3.77 -9.13 -3.97
CA TYR A 131 -4.21 -10.21 -4.85
C TYR A 131 -3.06 -11.11 -5.30
N PHE A 132 -2.02 -10.55 -5.91
CA PHE A 132 -0.90 -11.35 -6.43
C PHE A 132 -0.05 -11.93 -5.30
N GLY A 133 0.24 -11.18 -4.24
CA GLY A 133 0.99 -11.70 -3.11
C GLY A 133 0.31 -12.90 -2.47
N LEU A 134 -1.01 -12.84 -2.27
CA LEU A 134 -1.75 -13.94 -1.70
C LEU A 134 -1.90 -15.11 -2.68
N LYS A 135 -2.24 -14.83 -3.95
CA LYS A 135 -2.49 -15.86 -4.98
C LYS A 135 -1.23 -16.58 -5.43
N GLU A 136 -0.16 -15.84 -5.74
CA GLU A 136 1.02 -16.38 -6.42
C GLU A 136 2.08 -16.89 -5.43
N ILE A 137 2.21 -16.25 -4.28
CA ILE A 137 3.21 -16.59 -3.27
C ILE A 137 2.59 -17.30 -2.08
N GLY A 138 1.55 -16.72 -1.49
CA GLY A 138 0.84 -17.28 -0.35
C GLY A 138 0.16 -18.61 -0.69
N GLN A 139 -0.47 -18.70 -1.85
CA GLN A 139 -1.16 -19.89 -2.36
C GLN A 139 -1.99 -20.60 -1.29
N PRO A 140 -2.87 -19.87 -0.57
CA PRO A 140 -3.62 -20.45 0.51
C PRO A 140 -4.65 -21.47 0.00
N LYS A 141 -4.85 -22.53 0.77
CA LYS A 141 -5.85 -23.55 0.52
C LYS A 141 -7.04 -23.36 1.47
N ALA A 142 -8.24 -23.72 1.04
CA ALA A 142 -9.41 -23.67 1.90
C ALA A 142 -9.15 -24.43 3.23
N GLY A 143 -9.55 -23.82 4.34
CA GLY A 143 -9.31 -24.34 5.69
C GLY A 143 -7.98 -23.93 6.32
N GLU A 144 -7.02 -23.40 5.54
CA GLU A 144 -5.75 -22.89 6.07
C GLU A 144 -5.93 -21.58 6.84
N THR A 145 -4.98 -21.29 7.73
CA THR A 145 -4.92 -20.03 8.50
C THR A 145 -3.97 -19.05 7.83
N VAL A 146 -4.49 -17.89 7.46
CA VAL A 146 -3.75 -16.76 6.92
C VAL A 146 -3.62 -15.69 7.99
N LEU A 147 -2.38 -15.41 8.43
CA LEU A 147 -2.05 -14.28 9.31
C LEU A 147 -1.65 -13.09 8.45
N VAL A 148 -2.11 -11.89 8.82
CA VAL A 148 -1.83 -10.65 8.07
C VAL A 148 -1.38 -9.56 9.02
N SER A 149 -0.17 -9.04 8.86
CA SER A 149 0.27 -7.84 9.59
C SER A 149 -0.23 -6.56 8.93
N ALA A 150 -0.38 -5.49 9.71
CA ALA A 150 -1.04 -4.24 9.30
C ALA A 150 -2.42 -4.49 8.67
N ALA A 151 -3.23 -5.34 9.32
CA ALA A 151 -4.49 -5.87 8.78
C ALA A 151 -5.57 -4.82 8.51
N SER A 152 -5.49 -3.65 9.14
CA SER A 152 -6.39 -2.50 8.87
C SER A 152 -5.90 -1.58 7.75
N GLY A 153 -4.69 -1.83 7.19
CA GLY A 153 -4.06 -1.00 6.16
C GLY A 153 -4.56 -1.31 4.74
N ALA A 154 -4.07 -0.55 3.76
CA ALA A 154 -4.53 -0.62 2.37
C ALA A 154 -4.37 -2.01 1.72
N VAL A 155 -3.25 -2.69 1.98
CA VAL A 155 -2.97 -4.05 1.48
C VAL A 155 -3.58 -5.09 2.41
N GLY A 156 -3.27 -5.01 3.72
CA GLY A 156 -3.65 -6.04 4.69
C GLY A 156 -5.15 -6.26 4.79
N SER A 157 -5.95 -5.20 4.69
CA SER A 157 -7.42 -5.29 4.70
C SER A 157 -7.97 -6.10 3.51
N VAL A 158 -7.36 -5.97 2.35
CA VAL A 158 -7.76 -6.72 1.15
C VAL A 158 -7.29 -8.18 1.24
N VAL A 159 -6.06 -8.42 1.71
CA VAL A 159 -5.51 -9.78 1.88
C VAL A 159 -6.43 -10.66 2.71
N GLY A 160 -6.85 -10.19 3.89
CA GLY A 160 -7.68 -11.03 4.77
C GLY A 160 -9.09 -11.23 4.24
N GLN A 161 -9.69 -10.23 3.59
CA GLN A 161 -10.97 -10.40 2.93
C GLN A 161 -10.88 -11.42 1.78
N LEU A 162 -9.82 -11.37 0.95
CA LEU A 162 -9.58 -12.38 -0.08
C LEU A 162 -9.37 -13.78 0.53
N ALA A 163 -8.61 -13.88 1.63
CA ALA A 163 -8.43 -15.14 2.34
C ALA A 163 -9.77 -15.73 2.79
N LYS A 164 -10.66 -14.90 3.34
CA LYS A 164 -12.03 -15.31 3.71
C LYS A 164 -12.85 -15.78 2.51
N LEU A 165 -12.81 -15.02 1.40
CA LEU A 165 -13.51 -15.39 0.16
C LEU A 165 -13.00 -16.69 -0.45
N TRP A 166 -11.74 -17.04 -0.19
CA TRP A 166 -11.12 -18.30 -0.66
C TRP A 166 -11.22 -19.44 0.36
N GLY A 167 -12.07 -19.28 1.39
CA GLY A 167 -12.38 -20.33 2.38
C GLY A 167 -11.33 -20.51 3.48
N CYS A 168 -10.45 -19.54 3.69
CA CYS A 168 -9.43 -19.59 4.73
C CYS A 168 -9.92 -18.96 6.03
N ARG A 169 -9.24 -19.28 7.12
CA ARG A 169 -9.30 -18.54 8.37
C ARG A 169 -8.36 -17.34 8.28
N ALA A 170 -8.88 -16.12 8.42
CA ALA A 170 -8.10 -14.89 8.38
C ALA A 170 -7.90 -14.30 9.77
N ILE A 171 -6.64 -14.07 10.15
CA ILE A 171 -6.27 -13.47 11.42
C ILE A 171 -5.48 -12.19 11.12
N GLY A 172 -5.90 -11.07 11.70
CA GLY A 172 -5.21 -9.80 11.56
C GLY A 172 -4.27 -9.50 12.72
N ILE A 173 -3.24 -8.69 12.47
CA ILE A 173 -2.49 -7.97 13.49
C ILE A 173 -2.64 -6.49 13.19
N ALA A 174 -3.13 -5.70 14.16
CA ALA A 174 -3.32 -4.27 14.03
C ALA A 174 -3.01 -3.55 15.35
N GLY A 175 -2.88 -2.24 15.33
CA GLY A 175 -2.54 -1.48 16.54
C GLY A 175 -3.70 -0.66 17.07
N GLY A 176 -4.26 -1.11 18.18
CA GLY A 176 -5.36 -0.49 18.89
C GLY A 176 -6.72 -1.14 18.63
N ARG A 177 -7.56 -1.08 19.65
CA ARG A 177 -8.88 -1.74 19.70
C ARG A 177 -9.75 -1.37 18.49
N ASP A 178 -9.83 -0.08 18.15
CA ASP A 178 -10.70 0.38 17.05
C ASP A 178 -10.33 -0.25 15.71
N LYS A 179 -9.02 -0.43 15.44
CA LYS A 179 -8.53 -1.09 14.24
C LYS A 179 -8.85 -2.59 14.26
N CYS A 180 -8.70 -3.25 15.40
CA CYS A 180 -9.03 -4.66 15.55
C CYS A 180 -10.54 -4.89 15.44
N ASP A 181 -11.36 -4.03 16.03
CA ASP A 181 -12.82 -4.09 15.91
C ASP A 181 -13.28 -3.92 14.44
N TYR A 182 -12.68 -2.99 13.71
CA TYR A 182 -12.94 -2.84 12.27
C TYR A 182 -12.55 -4.08 11.47
N VAL A 183 -11.36 -4.62 11.71
CA VAL A 183 -10.85 -5.81 11.02
C VAL A 183 -11.78 -7.01 11.23
N THR A 184 -12.28 -7.20 12.45
CA THR A 184 -13.18 -8.34 12.75
C THR A 184 -14.60 -8.08 12.34
N ARG A 185 -15.21 -6.95 12.73
CA ARG A 185 -16.65 -6.70 12.56
C ARG A 185 -17.01 -6.22 11.16
N GLU A 186 -16.14 -5.41 10.54
CA GLU A 186 -16.43 -4.82 9.22
C GLU A 186 -15.82 -5.63 8.08
N LEU A 187 -14.56 -6.08 8.24
CA LEU A 187 -13.84 -6.81 7.20
C LEU A 187 -14.05 -8.33 7.28
N GLY A 188 -14.65 -8.84 8.38
CA GLY A 188 -15.01 -10.25 8.54
C GLY A 188 -13.85 -11.19 8.80
N PHE A 189 -12.71 -10.70 9.33
CA PHE A 189 -11.64 -11.56 9.83
C PHE A 189 -12.14 -12.39 11.03
N ASP A 190 -11.60 -13.57 11.22
CA ASP A 190 -11.98 -14.45 12.33
C ASP A 190 -11.44 -13.96 13.68
N ALA A 191 -10.33 -13.24 13.67
CA ALA A 191 -9.73 -12.61 14.84
C ALA A 191 -8.81 -11.45 14.43
N CYS A 192 -8.52 -10.55 15.38
CA CYS A 192 -7.46 -9.56 15.25
C CYS A 192 -6.68 -9.46 16.56
N LEU A 193 -5.35 -9.52 16.46
CA LEU A 193 -4.43 -9.38 17.56
C LEU A 193 -4.00 -7.92 17.66
N ASP A 194 -4.19 -7.33 18.85
CA ASP A 194 -3.78 -5.95 19.10
C ASP A 194 -2.37 -5.91 19.70
N TYR A 195 -1.38 -5.54 18.87
CA TYR A 195 0.01 -5.46 19.35
C TYR A 195 0.27 -4.33 20.35
N LYS A 196 -0.72 -3.43 20.56
CA LYS A 196 -0.66 -2.37 21.58
C LYS A 196 -1.33 -2.77 22.90
N ALA A 197 -2.11 -3.85 22.93
CA ALA A 197 -2.88 -4.31 24.08
C ALA A 197 -2.26 -5.56 24.73
N GLY A 198 -1.00 -5.48 25.15
CA GLY A 198 -0.31 -6.58 25.83
C GLY A 198 0.71 -7.32 24.97
N ASP A 199 1.17 -8.49 25.43
CA ASP A 199 2.20 -9.27 24.75
C ASP A 199 1.62 -9.97 23.51
N LEU A 200 2.04 -9.54 22.33
CA LEU A 200 1.66 -10.17 21.05
C LEU A 200 2.09 -11.65 20.98
N ARG A 201 3.18 -12.02 21.63
CA ARG A 201 3.64 -13.42 21.72
C ARG A 201 2.59 -14.31 22.39
N ASP A 202 1.98 -13.84 23.47
CA ASP A 202 0.95 -14.60 24.19
C ASP A 202 -0.34 -14.68 23.39
N GLN A 203 -0.71 -13.59 22.72
CA GLN A 203 -1.87 -13.60 21.79
C GLN A 203 -1.65 -14.61 20.65
N LEU A 204 -0.46 -14.66 20.06
CA LEU A 204 -0.10 -15.61 18.99
C LEU A 204 -0.08 -17.06 19.47
N LYS A 205 0.22 -17.35 20.75
CA LYS A 205 0.13 -18.72 21.30
C LYS A 205 -1.28 -19.30 21.23
N ALA A 206 -2.30 -18.46 21.30
CA ALA A 206 -3.69 -18.90 21.18
C ALA A 206 -4.07 -19.32 19.74
N ILE A 207 -3.23 -19.02 18.75
CA ILE A 207 -3.41 -19.42 17.36
C ILE A 207 -2.84 -20.85 17.21
N LYS A 208 -3.66 -21.80 16.71
CA LYS A 208 -3.25 -23.22 16.57
C LYS A 208 -2.07 -23.42 15.62
N GLY A 209 -1.87 -22.54 14.65
CA GLY A 209 -0.78 -22.57 13.68
C GLY A 209 -1.10 -21.65 12.52
N ILE A 210 -0.08 -21.26 11.77
CA ILE A 210 -0.17 -20.31 10.66
C ILE A 210 0.35 -21.00 9.41
N ASP A 211 -0.46 -21.08 8.37
CA ASP A 211 -0.09 -21.70 7.09
C ASP A 211 0.48 -20.67 6.12
N VAL A 212 -0.10 -19.47 6.11
CA VAL A 212 0.38 -18.33 5.32
C VAL A 212 0.53 -17.11 6.23
N TYR A 213 1.68 -16.47 6.19
CA TYR A 213 1.89 -15.16 6.79
C TYR A 213 2.11 -14.12 5.70
N PHE A 214 1.22 -13.13 5.62
CA PHE A 214 1.36 -11.99 4.73
C PHE A 214 1.97 -10.83 5.51
N ASP A 215 3.26 -10.58 5.27
CA ASP A 215 4.05 -9.64 6.04
C ASP A 215 4.16 -8.27 5.36
N ASN A 216 3.58 -7.26 6.00
CA ASN A 216 3.68 -5.85 5.63
C ASN A 216 4.62 -5.07 6.57
N VAL A 217 5.11 -5.68 7.66
CA VAL A 217 5.73 -4.96 8.79
C VAL A 217 7.17 -5.35 9.03
N GLY A 218 7.51 -6.65 8.98
CA GLY A 218 8.84 -7.12 9.37
C GLY A 218 9.05 -7.09 10.90
N GLY A 219 10.29 -6.89 11.30
CA GLY A 219 10.68 -6.67 12.69
C GLY A 219 10.36 -7.83 13.63
N ASP A 220 10.01 -7.51 14.86
CA ASP A 220 9.63 -8.47 15.90
C ASP A 220 8.33 -9.21 15.59
N ILE A 221 7.40 -8.58 14.85
CA ILE A 221 6.16 -9.23 14.40
C ILE A 221 6.48 -10.40 13.47
N LEU A 222 7.40 -10.23 12.51
CA LEU A 222 7.88 -11.32 11.66
C LEU A 222 8.49 -12.43 12.49
N ASP A 223 9.35 -12.09 13.45
CA ASP A 223 10.00 -13.07 14.31
C ASP A 223 8.99 -13.91 15.12
N LEU A 224 7.98 -13.25 15.68
CA LEU A 224 6.92 -13.93 16.43
C LEU A 224 6.06 -14.82 15.53
N ALA A 225 5.76 -14.36 14.31
CA ALA A 225 5.01 -15.12 13.32
C ALA A 225 5.78 -16.38 12.88
N LEU A 226 7.09 -16.26 12.56
CA LEU A 226 7.94 -17.39 12.16
C LEU A 226 7.91 -18.53 13.17
N ALA A 227 7.89 -18.21 14.47
CA ALA A 227 7.83 -19.21 15.56
C ALA A 227 6.49 -19.97 15.62
N ARG A 228 5.46 -19.51 14.91
CA ARG A 228 4.10 -20.09 14.91
C ARG A 228 3.69 -20.70 13.58
N MET A 229 4.59 -20.68 12.58
CA MET A 229 4.32 -21.23 11.25
C MET A 229 4.21 -22.75 11.29
N ASN A 230 3.21 -23.28 10.61
CA ASN A 230 3.04 -24.69 10.32
C ASN A 230 4.15 -25.22 9.40
N LEU A 231 4.30 -26.56 9.33
CA LEU A 231 5.20 -27.20 8.38
C LEU A 231 4.81 -26.80 6.94
N PHE A 232 5.83 -26.45 6.13
CA PHE A 232 5.67 -25.99 4.74
C PHE A 232 4.85 -24.71 4.62
N GLY A 233 4.80 -23.91 5.69
CA GLY A 233 4.16 -22.59 5.66
C GLY A 233 4.82 -21.65 4.65
N ARG A 234 4.06 -20.62 4.24
CA ARG A 234 4.50 -19.64 3.26
C ARG A 234 4.49 -18.25 3.87
N VAL A 235 5.58 -17.50 3.70
CA VAL A 235 5.71 -16.12 4.14
C VAL A 235 5.83 -15.23 2.90
N VAL A 236 4.86 -14.35 2.70
CA VAL A 236 4.85 -13.34 1.66
C VAL A 236 5.45 -12.07 2.24
N VAL A 237 6.67 -11.72 1.86
CA VAL A 237 7.33 -10.49 2.31
C VAL A 237 6.95 -9.36 1.36
N CYS A 238 5.93 -8.60 1.76
CA CYS A 238 5.38 -7.48 0.99
C CYS A 238 6.04 -6.15 1.38
N GLY A 239 6.41 -5.99 2.65
CA GLY A 239 7.04 -4.77 3.15
C GLY A 239 7.62 -4.95 4.54
N THR A 240 8.53 -4.06 4.91
CA THR A 240 9.21 -4.05 6.21
C THR A 240 9.12 -2.66 6.83
N ILE A 241 7.87 -2.15 6.99
CA ILE A 241 7.64 -0.76 7.42
C ILE A 241 8.28 -0.45 8.78
N SER A 242 8.48 -1.46 9.64
CA SER A 242 9.19 -1.31 10.93
C SER A 242 10.63 -0.80 10.74
N ASP A 243 11.27 -1.16 9.61
CA ASP A 243 12.67 -0.85 9.36
C ASP A 243 12.88 0.38 8.48
N TYR A 244 11.83 0.91 7.86
CA TYR A 244 11.97 2.01 6.89
C TYR A 244 12.61 3.28 7.46
N ASN A 245 12.40 3.55 8.75
CA ASN A 245 13.02 4.68 9.45
C ASN A 245 14.11 4.26 10.44
N ALA A 246 14.44 2.96 10.52
CA ALA A 246 15.42 2.46 11.44
C ALA A 246 16.85 2.78 10.97
N THR A 247 17.69 3.27 11.88
CA THR A 247 19.13 3.43 11.66
C THR A 247 19.90 2.14 11.94
N ASP A 248 19.34 1.26 12.79
CA ASP A 248 19.79 -0.13 13.00
C ASP A 248 18.62 -1.07 12.71
N PRO A 249 18.56 -1.70 11.52
CA PRO A 249 17.47 -2.59 11.13
C PRO A 249 17.35 -3.80 12.05
N TYR A 250 16.11 -4.25 12.26
CA TYR A 250 15.83 -5.40 13.10
C TYR A 250 16.52 -6.67 12.56
N ARG A 251 17.15 -7.43 13.46
CA ARG A 251 17.81 -8.71 13.13
C ARG A 251 16.88 -9.86 13.47
N VAL A 252 16.40 -10.55 12.44
CA VAL A 252 15.54 -11.74 12.61
C VAL A 252 16.26 -12.80 13.44
N ARG A 253 15.66 -13.18 14.57
CA ARG A 253 16.22 -14.12 15.55
C ARG A 253 15.75 -15.55 15.31
N ASN A 254 14.48 -15.71 14.90
CA ASN A 254 13.84 -17.00 14.67
C ASN A 254 14.14 -17.59 13.27
N TRP A 255 15.30 -17.24 12.68
CA TRP A 255 15.70 -17.73 11.36
C TRP A 255 15.68 -19.25 11.25
N ARG A 256 16.03 -19.96 12.37
CA ARG A 256 15.98 -21.41 12.42
C ARG A 256 14.59 -22.00 12.15
N ALA A 257 13.51 -21.26 12.39
CA ALA A 257 12.14 -21.72 12.10
C ALA A 257 11.95 -22.04 10.62
N ILE A 258 12.63 -21.30 9.73
CA ILE A 258 12.58 -21.52 8.27
C ILE A 258 13.06 -22.94 7.95
N LEU A 259 14.19 -23.38 8.53
CA LEU A 259 14.71 -24.73 8.37
C LEU A 259 13.79 -25.78 8.99
N VAL A 260 13.44 -25.58 10.28
CA VAL A 260 12.69 -26.59 11.05
C VAL A 260 11.30 -26.84 10.48
N SER A 261 10.60 -25.77 10.11
CA SER A 261 9.26 -25.86 9.51
C SER A 261 9.30 -25.92 7.95
N ARG A 262 10.47 -25.97 7.32
CA ARG A 262 10.66 -26.00 5.85
C ARG A 262 9.83 -24.91 5.16
N LEU A 263 9.92 -23.68 5.69
CA LEU A 263 9.13 -22.54 5.20
C LEU A 263 9.61 -22.07 3.83
N LYS A 264 8.67 -21.64 3.00
CA LYS A 264 8.95 -20.82 1.82
C LYS A 264 8.80 -19.36 2.22
N VAL A 265 9.88 -18.59 2.18
CA VAL A 265 9.89 -17.14 2.43
C VAL A 265 10.23 -16.45 1.11
N GLN A 266 9.34 -15.59 0.61
CA GLN A 266 9.51 -14.96 -0.68
C GLN A 266 9.09 -13.49 -0.64
N GLY A 267 10.02 -12.60 -1.09
CA GLY A 267 9.72 -11.20 -1.37
C GLY A 267 8.84 -11.03 -2.60
N MET A 268 8.11 -9.93 -2.65
CA MET A 268 7.31 -9.58 -3.79
C MET A 268 7.42 -8.10 -4.16
N ILE A 269 7.41 -7.82 -5.44
CA ILE A 269 7.19 -6.49 -6.00
C ILE A 269 6.03 -6.61 -6.98
N VAL A 270 4.97 -5.85 -6.78
CA VAL A 270 3.74 -5.96 -7.60
C VAL A 270 3.98 -5.77 -9.09
N PHE A 271 5.02 -5.05 -9.48
CA PHE A 271 5.38 -4.83 -10.88
C PHE A 271 5.80 -6.09 -11.64
N ASP A 272 6.17 -7.16 -10.94
CA ASP A 272 6.49 -8.46 -11.56
C ASP A 272 5.27 -9.08 -12.26
N TRP A 273 4.06 -8.63 -11.91
CA TRP A 273 2.79 -9.08 -12.52
C TRP A 273 2.12 -8.00 -13.37
N LYS A 274 2.84 -7.00 -13.84
CA LYS A 274 2.27 -5.84 -14.58
C LYS A 274 1.38 -6.29 -15.75
N GLU A 275 1.81 -7.29 -16.51
CA GLU A 275 1.07 -7.83 -17.65
C GLU A 275 -0.27 -8.50 -17.26
N ARG A 276 -0.43 -8.83 -15.99
CA ARG A 276 -1.60 -9.51 -15.45
C ARG A 276 -2.50 -8.61 -14.59
N TYR A 277 -2.26 -7.31 -14.54
CA TYR A 277 -3.08 -6.39 -13.74
C TYR A 277 -4.56 -6.45 -14.09
N GLY A 278 -4.91 -6.70 -15.38
CA GLY A 278 -6.30 -6.90 -15.81
C GLY A 278 -7.01 -8.06 -15.10
N GLU A 279 -6.29 -9.15 -14.78
CA GLU A 279 -6.81 -10.27 -14.00
C GLU A 279 -7.20 -9.83 -12.59
N ALA A 280 -6.29 -9.15 -11.88
CA ALA A 280 -6.54 -8.66 -10.53
C ALA A 280 -7.68 -7.64 -10.50
N LEU A 281 -7.71 -6.68 -11.43
CA LEU A 281 -8.76 -5.67 -11.54
C LEU A 281 -10.12 -6.30 -11.79
N LYS A 282 -10.21 -7.32 -12.64
CA LYS A 282 -11.45 -8.06 -12.90
C LYS A 282 -11.95 -8.77 -11.63
N ALA A 283 -11.06 -9.44 -10.91
CA ALA A 283 -11.41 -10.17 -9.69
C ALA A 283 -11.84 -9.21 -8.57
N LEU A 284 -11.01 -8.20 -8.27
CA LEU A 284 -11.27 -7.22 -7.23
C LEU A 284 -12.52 -6.38 -7.53
N GLY A 285 -12.67 -5.92 -8.77
CA GLY A 285 -13.84 -5.18 -9.21
C GLY A 285 -15.12 -6.01 -9.14
N GLY A 286 -15.05 -7.30 -9.49
CA GLY A 286 -16.17 -8.23 -9.34
C GLY A 286 -16.58 -8.44 -7.88
N TYR A 287 -15.62 -8.64 -6.98
CA TYR A 287 -15.90 -8.78 -5.55
C TYR A 287 -16.42 -7.46 -4.95
N PHE A 288 -15.87 -6.32 -5.35
CA PHE A 288 -16.35 -5.01 -4.91
C PHE A 288 -17.80 -4.75 -5.37
N ALA A 289 -18.09 -4.94 -6.65
CA ALA A 289 -19.45 -4.78 -7.19
C ALA A 289 -20.49 -5.71 -6.54
N ALA A 290 -20.05 -6.89 -6.08
CA ALA A 290 -20.88 -7.83 -5.33
C ALA A 290 -20.99 -7.48 -3.83
N GLY A 291 -20.42 -6.37 -3.38
CA GLY A 291 -20.41 -5.97 -1.96
C GLY A 291 -19.57 -6.86 -1.04
N LYS A 292 -18.68 -7.68 -1.61
CA LYS A 292 -17.86 -8.66 -0.88
C LYS A 292 -16.51 -8.11 -0.39
N LEU A 293 -16.10 -6.93 -0.89
CA LEU A 293 -14.91 -6.24 -0.43
C LEU A 293 -15.29 -4.85 0.08
N LYS A 294 -14.83 -4.54 1.27
CA LYS A 294 -14.94 -3.23 1.92
C LYS A 294 -13.57 -2.58 1.97
N THR A 295 -13.54 -1.26 1.94
CA THR A 295 -12.32 -0.47 2.09
C THR A 295 -12.60 0.75 2.94
N ARG A 296 -11.57 1.27 3.59
CA ARG A 296 -11.59 2.50 4.36
C ARG A 296 -10.42 3.38 3.93
N GLU A 297 -10.65 4.68 3.91
CA GLU A 297 -9.67 5.69 3.51
C GLU A 297 -9.48 6.69 4.65
N SER A 298 -8.23 7.08 4.89
CA SER A 298 -7.85 8.25 5.68
C SER A 298 -7.43 9.33 4.70
N VAL A 299 -8.09 10.47 4.76
CA VAL A 299 -7.89 11.56 3.81
C VAL A 299 -7.35 12.79 4.53
N VAL A 300 -6.28 13.37 3.99
CA VAL A 300 -5.87 14.75 4.30
C VAL A 300 -6.19 15.64 3.11
N GLU A 301 -6.55 16.89 3.36
CA GLU A 301 -6.93 17.83 2.31
C GLU A 301 -5.79 18.79 2.00
N GLY A 302 -5.57 19.03 0.70
CA GLY A 302 -4.56 19.95 0.18
C GLY A 302 -3.16 19.38 0.10
N LEU A 303 -2.45 19.71 -0.97
CA LEU A 303 -1.11 19.23 -1.27
C LEU A 303 -0.09 19.55 -0.17
N ALA A 304 -0.22 20.71 0.47
CA ALA A 304 0.66 21.13 1.58
C ALA A 304 0.67 20.17 2.78
N ASN A 305 -0.41 19.39 2.95
CA ASN A 305 -0.55 18.42 4.04
C ASN A 305 -0.06 17.00 3.65
N ALA A 306 0.43 16.80 2.43
CA ALA A 306 0.97 15.50 2.01
C ALA A 306 2.17 15.03 2.87
N PRO A 307 3.14 15.89 3.26
CA PRO A 307 4.21 15.52 4.19
C PRO A 307 3.69 14.97 5.52
N GLN A 308 2.78 15.67 6.16
CA GLN A 308 2.13 15.26 7.42
C GLN A 308 1.39 13.93 7.25
N GLY A 309 0.67 13.75 6.13
CA GLY A 309 -0.01 12.52 5.80
C GLY A 309 0.95 11.33 5.69
N LEU A 310 2.11 11.49 5.05
CA LEU A 310 3.14 10.45 4.96
C LEU A 310 3.77 10.16 6.33
N ILE A 311 4.10 11.18 7.11
CA ILE A 311 4.67 11.02 8.45
C ILE A 311 3.68 10.27 9.36
N SER A 312 2.40 10.63 9.32
CA SER A 312 1.33 9.94 10.06
C SER A 312 1.21 8.47 9.64
N LEU A 313 1.23 8.20 8.33
CA LEU A 313 1.20 6.84 7.78
C LEU A 313 2.37 5.99 8.31
N LEU A 314 3.60 6.51 8.25
CA LEU A 314 4.79 5.80 8.72
C LEU A 314 4.77 5.54 10.23
N LYS A 315 4.09 6.38 11.02
CA LYS A 315 3.84 6.19 12.46
C LYS A 315 2.63 5.31 12.77
N GLY A 316 1.94 4.79 11.74
CA GLY A 316 0.73 3.98 11.91
C GLY A 316 -0.49 4.77 12.38
N GLY A 317 -0.52 6.09 12.14
CA GLY A 317 -1.64 6.96 12.50
C GLY A 317 -2.84 6.85 11.56
N ASN A 318 -2.65 6.36 10.34
CA ASN A 318 -3.72 6.17 9.38
C ASN A 318 -4.66 5.01 9.75
N PHE A 319 -5.87 5.05 9.17
CA PHE A 319 -6.85 3.97 9.25
C PHE A 319 -7.32 3.64 7.82
N GLY A 320 -6.94 2.48 7.31
CA GLY A 320 -7.14 2.13 5.90
C GLY A 320 -6.09 2.73 4.96
N LYS A 321 -6.50 3.06 3.74
CA LYS A 321 -5.65 3.70 2.73
C LYS A 321 -5.45 5.18 3.02
N GLN A 322 -4.20 5.64 3.07
CA GLN A 322 -3.88 7.06 3.23
C GLN A 322 -3.88 7.76 1.87
N LEU A 323 -4.63 8.84 1.76
CA LEU A 323 -4.78 9.66 0.56
C LEU A 323 -4.66 11.15 0.86
N VAL A 324 -4.35 11.92 -0.18
CA VAL A 324 -4.50 13.37 -0.18
C VAL A 324 -5.57 13.74 -1.21
N LYS A 325 -6.58 14.49 -0.78
CA LYS A 325 -7.52 15.13 -1.69
C LYS A 325 -6.94 16.47 -2.13
N LEU A 326 -6.71 16.63 -3.42
CA LEU A 326 -6.05 17.80 -4.01
C LEU A 326 -7.01 18.85 -4.53
N ALA A 327 -8.23 18.44 -4.88
CA ALA A 327 -9.29 19.32 -5.36
C ALA A 327 -10.70 18.78 -5.05
#